data_a031f269d01787f5de7aa34dfe71044c
#
_entry.id   a031f269d01787f5de7aa34dfe71044c
#
_cell.length_a   1.000
_cell.length_b   1.000
_cell.length_c   1.000
_cell.angle_alpha   90.00
_cell.angle_beta   90.00
_cell.angle_gamma   90.00
#
_symmetry.space_group_name_H-M   'P 1'
#
loop_
_entity.id
_entity.type
_entity.pdbx_description
1 polymer ?
#
loop_
_entity_poly.entity_id
_entity_poly.type
_entity_poly.pdbx_seq_one_letter_code
_entity_poly.pdbx_strand_id
1 'polypeptide(L)'
;MQDGKIVETSKREETNNENGSTTITYDKVGDEWQPSSKEESSYVAKPQFALIMPSSPVKAYNSSAYISDIDSTFFADKSDLSSHANYTWDASSDSWKADYVNESTCNVEGNTLTYTVKNSYIESIISYTRDNDNRLIQYTKNSSTATRAAANTSLIKDFEYDKKGRLASVTITTDHVEKYVMKYGDEATGINPVVAAPVSAIHISVSGKMITAEGCKQLALYSLDGKKLAASQNATIMAPTTGVFIIVADGKKIKMVIR
;
A
#
# COMPACT_ATOMS: atom_id res chain seq x y z
N MET A 1 17.00 -46.48 11.00
CA MET A 1 17.71 -47.36 11.94
C MET A 1 18.16 -48.59 11.16
N GLN A 2 19.44 -48.79 11.02
CA GLN A 2 20.02 -50.06 10.56
C GLN A 2 20.53 -50.79 11.81
N ASP A 3 20.15 -52.03 11.99
CA ASP A 3 20.56 -52.92 13.09
C ASP A 3 20.34 -52.36 14.50
N GLY A 4 19.28 -51.59 14.75
CA GLY A 4 18.99 -50.99 16.04
C GLY A 4 19.91 -49.89 16.51
N LYS A 5 20.87 -49.47 15.69
CA LYS A 5 21.76 -48.33 15.99
C LYS A 5 21.21 -47.04 15.39
N ILE A 6 21.31 -45.95 16.14
CA ILE A 6 21.06 -44.61 15.62
C ILE A 6 22.21 -44.26 14.65
N VAL A 7 21.85 -44.04 13.38
CA VAL A 7 22.83 -43.54 12.38
C VAL A 7 22.52 -42.06 12.14
N GLU A 8 23.50 -41.21 12.41
CA GLU A 8 23.40 -39.79 12.04
C GLU A 8 23.49 -39.65 10.53
N THR A 9 22.47 -39.06 9.92
CA THR A 9 22.37 -38.82 8.48
C THR A 9 22.49 -37.33 8.13
N SER A 10 22.33 -36.43 9.11
CA SER A 10 22.50 -35.00 8.96
C SER A 10 23.08 -34.40 10.24
N LYS A 11 23.80 -33.30 10.11
CA LYS A 11 24.22 -32.42 11.22
C LYS A 11 23.92 -30.98 10.88
N ARG A 12 23.75 -30.16 11.92
CA ARG A 12 23.50 -28.73 11.80
C ARG A 12 24.55 -27.98 12.62
N GLU A 13 25.13 -26.97 12.00
CA GLU A 13 26.04 -26.02 12.67
C GLU A 13 25.39 -24.64 12.65
N GLU A 14 25.38 -23.97 13.79
CA GLU A 14 24.80 -22.64 13.95
C GLU A 14 25.87 -21.69 14.53
N THR A 15 26.03 -20.55 13.88
CA THR A 15 26.89 -19.48 14.32
C THR A 15 26.02 -18.22 14.51
N ASN A 16 26.05 -17.69 15.73
CA ASN A 16 25.34 -16.48 16.11
C ASN A 16 26.33 -15.35 16.40
N ASN A 17 25.95 -14.14 15.95
CA ASN A 17 26.61 -12.91 16.32
C ASN A 17 25.56 -11.85 16.70
N GLU A 18 25.97 -10.68 17.15
CA GLU A 18 25.06 -9.62 17.58
C GLU A 18 24.14 -9.08 16.47
N ASN A 19 24.49 -9.29 15.20
CA ASN A 19 23.78 -8.77 14.05
C ASN A 19 23.12 -9.86 13.21
N GLY A 20 23.14 -11.13 13.62
CA GLY A 20 22.51 -12.19 12.86
C GLY A 20 22.96 -13.60 13.22
N SER A 21 22.53 -14.55 12.42
CA SER A 21 22.87 -15.96 12.54
C SER A 21 23.14 -16.59 11.18
N THR A 22 23.99 -17.60 11.18
CA THR A 22 24.21 -18.48 10.02
C THR A 22 24.02 -19.93 10.48
N THR A 23 23.18 -20.66 9.79
CA THR A 23 22.97 -22.08 10.00
C THR A 23 23.38 -22.85 8.76
N ILE A 24 24.25 -23.86 8.91
CA ILE A 24 24.62 -24.74 7.81
C ILE A 24 24.17 -26.17 8.17
N THR A 25 23.45 -26.80 7.27
CA THR A 25 23.09 -28.20 7.35
C THR A 25 24.00 -29.01 6.44
N TYR A 26 24.44 -30.15 6.94
CA TYR A 26 25.28 -31.10 6.22
C TYR A 26 24.56 -32.43 6.15
N ASP A 27 24.64 -33.08 5.02
CA ASP A 27 24.20 -34.46 4.81
C ASP A 27 25.39 -35.40 4.74
N LYS A 28 25.22 -36.61 5.23
CA LYS A 28 26.25 -37.63 5.22
C LYS A 28 26.25 -38.36 3.87
N VAL A 29 27.33 -38.22 3.13
CA VAL A 29 27.54 -38.89 1.84
C VAL A 29 28.73 -39.86 2.00
N GLY A 30 28.42 -41.13 2.12
CA GLY A 30 29.42 -42.12 2.52
C GLY A 30 29.89 -41.90 3.95
N ASP A 31 31.19 -41.70 4.14
CA ASP A 31 31.80 -41.41 5.45
C ASP A 31 32.06 -39.90 5.69
N GLU A 32 31.75 -39.05 4.71
CA GLU A 32 32.02 -37.61 4.74
C GLU A 32 30.74 -36.78 4.92
N TRP A 33 30.93 -35.61 5.57
CA TRP A 33 29.89 -34.61 5.69
C TRP A 33 29.99 -33.58 4.56
N GLN A 34 28.94 -33.48 3.75
CA GLN A 34 28.86 -32.49 2.67
C GLN A 34 27.82 -31.42 3.04
N PRO A 35 28.09 -30.13 2.80
CA PRO A 35 27.08 -29.09 3.00
C PRO A 35 25.89 -29.35 2.06
N SER A 36 24.68 -29.12 2.55
CA SER A 36 23.44 -29.29 1.78
C SER A 36 22.62 -28.03 1.71
N SER A 37 22.45 -27.32 2.83
CA SER A 37 21.73 -26.06 2.87
C SER A 37 22.38 -25.06 3.82
N LYS A 38 22.19 -23.77 3.53
CA LYS A 38 22.62 -22.67 4.39
C LYS A 38 21.49 -21.68 4.55
N GLU A 39 21.27 -21.24 5.76
CA GLU A 39 20.32 -20.21 6.13
C GLU A 39 21.07 -19.06 6.80
N GLU A 40 20.90 -17.85 6.31
CA GLU A 40 21.46 -16.64 6.86
C GLU A 40 20.35 -15.69 7.29
N SER A 41 20.45 -15.17 8.51
CA SER A 41 19.59 -14.12 9.01
C SER A 41 20.45 -12.95 9.48
N SER A 42 20.03 -11.73 9.15
CA SER A 42 20.66 -10.52 9.67
C SER A 42 19.62 -9.60 10.26
N TYR A 43 20.03 -8.84 11.29
CA TYR A 43 19.17 -7.92 12.01
C TYR A 43 19.79 -6.54 11.99
N VAL A 44 19.00 -5.53 11.65
CA VAL A 44 19.41 -4.12 11.63
C VAL A 44 18.43 -3.32 12.48
N ALA A 45 18.96 -2.57 13.44
CA ALA A 45 18.15 -1.73 14.30
C ALA A 45 17.35 -0.73 13.49
N LYS A 46 16.06 -0.61 13.79
CA LYS A 46 15.21 0.39 13.15
C LYS A 46 15.62 1.79 13.57
N PRO A 47 15.73 2.72 12.63
CA PRO A 47 16.01 4.11 12.96
C PRO A 47 14.88 4.72 13.80
N GLN A 48 15.24 5.64 14.68
CA GLN A 48 14.25 6.42 15.43
C GLN A 48 13.57 7.43 14.48
N PHE A 49 12.29 7.21 14.19
CA PHE A 49 11.50 8.09 13.34
C PHE A 49 10.11 8.28 13.94
N ALA A 50 9.92 9.42 14.63
CA ALA A 50 8.62 9.76 15.16
C ALA A 50 7.66 10.12 14.02
N LEU A 51 6.48 9.51 13.99
CA LEU A 51 5.47 9.76 12.97
C LEU A 51 4.08 9.74 13.61
N ILE A 52 3.30 10.77 13.32
CA ILE A 52 1.89 10.87 13.68
C ILE A 52 1.08 10.52 12.43
N MET A 53 0.41 9.38 12.48
CA MET A 53 -0.47 8.94 11.40
C MET A 53 -1.74 9.79 11.36
N PRO A 54 -2.27 10.08 10.16
CA PRO A 54 -3.53 10.80 10.04
C PRO A 54 -4.66 9.98 10.67
N SER A 55 -5.45 10.63 11.51
CA SER A 55 -6.66 10.02 12.06
C SER A 55 -7.88 10.47 11.26
N SER A 56 -8.78 9.54 10.98
CA SER A 56 -10.06 9.88 10.36
C SER A 56 -10.91 10.67 11.34
N PRO A 57 -11.37 11.86 10.98
CA PRO A 57 -12.24 12.67 11.85
C PRO A 57 -13.66 12.11 11.97
N VAL A 58 -14.02 11.15 11.14
CA VAL A 58 -15.42 10.68 11.04
C VAL A 58 -15.44 9.15 11.02
N LYS A 59 -16.30 8.54 11.84
CA LYS A 59 -16.80 7.18 11.62
C LYS A 59 -17.74 7.20 10.37
N ALA A 60 -17.23 7.54 9.22
CA ALA A 60 -18.00 7.53 8.00
C ALA A 60 -17.89 6.16 7.35
N TYR A 61 -18.96 5.72 6.74
CA TYR A 61 -19.19 4.43 6.07
C TYR A 61 -18.27 4.22 4.87
N ASN A 62 -17.18 4.59 4.70
CA ASN A 62 -16.08 4.42 3.74
C ASN A 62 -14.89 5.34 4.07
N SER A 63 -14.79 5.80 5.33
CA SER A 63 -13.70 6.69 5.73
C SER A 63 -12.34 6.02 5.79
N SER A 64 -12.29 4.70 5.66
CA SER A 64 -11.05 3.95 5.69
C SER A 64 -10.27 3.99 4.37
N ALA A 65 -10.92 4.26 3.23
CA ALA A 65 -10.28 4.14 1.91
C ALA A 65 -9.06 5.06 1.74
N TYR A 66 -9.05 6.26 2.35
CA TYR A 66 -7.94 7.19 2.21
C TYR A 66 -6.78 6.97 3.19
N ILE A 67 -7.00 6.27 4.30
CA ILE A 67 -5.97 5.85 5.23
C ILE A 67 -5.73 4.33 5.23
N SER A 68 -6.63 3.52 4.71
CA SER A 68 -6.39 2.11 4.44
C SER A 68 -5.13 1.94 3.62
N ASP A 69 -4.56 0.98 3.31
CA ASP A 69 -3.39 0.77 2.43
C ASP A 69 -2.09 1.51 2.83
N ILE A 70 -2.11 2.35 3.91
CA ILE A 70 -0.87 2.83 4.50
C ILE A 70 -0.29 1.66 5.28
N ASP A 71 0.85 1.19 4.84
CA ASP A 71 1.56 0.12 5.54
C ASP A 71 2.11 0.67 6.86
N SER A 72 1.44 0.36 7.95
CA SER A 72 1.86 0.75 9.30
C SER A 72 2.68 -0.33 10.02
N THR A 73 2.91 -1.47 9.38
CA THR A 73 3.59 -2.62 10.00
C THR A 73 4.99 -2.26 10.47
N PHE A 74 5.70 -1.40 9.71
CA PHE A 74 7.01 -0.88 10.09
C PHE A 74 7.00 -0.24 11.48
N PHE A 75 5.96 0.53 11.84
CA PHE A 75 5.85 1.23 13.12
C PHE A 75 5.19 0.39 14.21
N ALA A 76 4.32 -0.55 13.83
CA ALA A 76 3.62 -1.42 14.77
C ALA A 76 4.55 -2.49 15.35
N ASP A 77 5.43 -3.03 14.54
CA ASP A 77 6.44 -3.99 14.95
C ASP A 77 7.64 -3.25 15.56
N LYS A 78 8.00 -3.58 16.80
CA LYS A 78 9.13 -3.01 17.53
C LYS A 78 10.44 -3.79 17.33
N SER A 79 10.37 -4.94 16.66
CA SER A 79 11.56 -5.74 16.37
C SER A 79 12.45 -5.04 15.34
N ASP A 80 13.71 -5.41 15.33
CA ASP A 80 14.68 -4.98 14.32
C ASP A 80 14.25 -5.46 12.93
N LEU A 81 14.78 -4.79 11.90
CA LEU A 81 14.61 -5.24 10.53
C LEU A 81 15.38 -6.54 10.35
N SER A 82 14.72 -7.54 9.80
CA SER A 82 15.35 -8.82 9.49
C SER A 82 15.50 -9.00 7.98
N SER A 83 16.66 -9.49 7.58
CA SER A 83 16.89 -10.05 6.26
C SER A 83 17.18 -11.54 6.39
N HIS A 84 16.74 -12.32 5.43
CA HIS A 84 16.83 -13.77 5.47
C HIS A 84 17.18 -14.33 4.10
N ALA A 85 18.12 -15.26 4.03
CA ALA A 85 18.52 -15.89 2.79
C ALA A 85 18.70 -17.40 2.99
N ASN A 86 18.16 -18.16 2.05
CA ASN A 86 18.32 -19.61 1.95
C ASN A 86 19.15 -19.95 0.73
N TYR A 87 20.05 -20.90 0.91
CA TYR A 87 20.94 -21.37 -0.11
C TYR A 87 20.97 -22.90 -0.17
N THR A 88 21.10 -23.44 -1.37
CA THR A 88 21.40 -24.85 -1.59
C THR A 88 22.85 -25.00 -2.04
N TRP A 89 23.53 -26.02 -1.56
CA TRP A 89 24.90 -26.33 -1.98
C TRP A 89 24.92 -26.95 -3.39
N ASP A 90 25.72 -26.40 -4.27
CA ASP A 90 25.97 -26.97 -5.58
C ASP A 90 27.35 -27.65 -5.61
N ALA A 91 27.36 -28.96 -5.42
CA ALA A 91 28.56 -29.77 -5.39
C ALA A 91 29.33 -29.72 -6.73
N SER A 92 28.69 -29.37 -7.84
CA SER A 92 29.34 -29.30 -9.15
C SER A 92 30.22 -28.05 -9.31
N SER A 93 29.86 -26.97 -8.68
CA SER A 93 30.57 -25.69 -8.69
C SER A 93 31.25 -25.35 -7.37
N ASP A 94 31.16 -26.23 -6.37
CA ASP A 94 31.69 -26.05 -5.01
C ASP A 94 31.28 -24.70 -4.42
N SER A 95 29.97 -24.35 -4.54
CA SER A 95 29.45 -23.04 -4.17
C SER A 95 27.99 -23.06 -3.72
N TRP A 96 27.62 -22.01 -2.97
CA TRP A 96 26.24 -21.78 -2.54
C TRP A 96 25.41 -21.10 -3.63
N LYS A 97 24.27 -21.69 -3.97
CA LYS A 97 23.24 -21.06 -4.81
C LYS A 97 22.14 -20.49 -3.94
N ALA A 98 21.82 -19.24 -4.12
CA ALA A 98 20.69 -18.62 -3.42
C ALA A 98 19.37 -19.14 -4.02
N ASP A 99 18.52 -19.73 -3.17
CA ASP A 99 17.17 -20.18 -3.52
C ASP A 99 16.17 -19.08 -3.23
N TYR A 100 16.35 -18.42 -2.09
CA TYR A 100 15.47 -17.36 -1.64
C TYR A 100 16.28 -16.31 -0.87
N VAL A 101 16.07 -15.06 -1.21
CA VAL A 101 16.64 -13.92 -0.50
C VAL A 101 15.51 -12.94 -0.21
N ASN A 102 15.37 -12.54 1.04
CA ASN A 102 14.50 -11.47 1.49
C ASN A 102 15.34 -10.44 2.24
N GLU A 103 15.48 -9.28 1.65
CA GLU A 103 16.27 -8.18 2.20
C GLU A 103 15.34 -7.07 2.67
N SER A 104 15.56 -6.59 3.89
CA SER A 104 14.87 -5.42 4.44
C SER A 104 15.89 -4.35 4.78
N THR A 105 15.70 -3.17 4.20
CA THR A 105 16.56 -2.02 4.49
C THR A 105 15.73 -0.80 4.87
N CYS A 106 16.32 0.10 5.65
CA CYS A 106 15.68 1.33 6.03
C CYS A 106 16.69 2.47 6.04
N ASN A 107 16.28 3.62 5.51
CA ASN A 107 17.05 4.84 5.51
C ASN A 107 16.19 6.03 5.96
N VAL A 108 16.79 6.96 6.68
CA VAL A 108 16.17 8.23 7.06
C VAL A 108 16.99 9.38 6.48
N GLU A 109 16.36 10.17 5.63
CA GLU A 109 16.95 11.37 5.05
C GLU A 109 16.04 12.57 5.33
N GLY A 110 16.51 13.47 6.20
CA GLY A 110 15.72 14.60 6.65
C GLY A 110 14.40 14.18 7.29
N ASN A 111 13.30 14.58 6.69
CA ASN A 111 11.95 14.27 7.16
C ASN A 111 11.31 13.03 6.49
N THR A 112 12.10 12.28 5.75
CA THR A 112 11.61 11.10 5.02
C THR A 112 12.29 9.84 5.53
N LEU A 113 11.48 8.83 5.86
CA LEU A 113 11.90 7.46 6.11
C LEU A 113 11.54 6.63 4.89
N THR A 114 12.53 5.91 4.35
CA THR A 114 12.31 4.95 3.26
C THR A 114 12.62 3.55 3.75
N TYR A 115 11.67 2.66 3.57
CA TYR A 115 11.75 1.23 3.90
C TYR A 115 11.64 0.41 2.62
N THR A 116 12.62 -0.45 2.39
CA THR A 116 12.65 -1.33 1.21
C THR A 116 12.58 -2.78 1.66
N VAL A 117 11.69 -3.54 1.05
CA VAL A 117 11.63 -5.00 1.14
C VAL A 117 11.83 -5.55 -0.25
N LYS A 118 12.81 -6.41 -0.40
CA LYS A 118 13.14 -7.04 -1.67
C LYS A 118 13.30 -8.54 -1.49
N ASN A 119 12.67 -9.29 -2.35
CA ASN A 119 12.89 -10.73 -2.46
C ASN A 119 13.01 -11.15 -3.93
N SER A 120 13.15 -12.45 -4.17
CA SER A 120 13.30 -13.01 -5.53
C SER A 120 12.12 -12.68 -6.47
N TYR A 121 10.98 -12.25 -5.95
CA TYR A 121 9.76 -12.05 -6.71
C TYR A 121 9.28 -10.61 -6.73
N ILE A 122 9.51 -9.86 -5.67
CA ILE A 122 8.94 -8.52 -5.46
C ILE A 122 9.99 -7.62 -4.82
N GLU A 123 10.05 -6.38 -5.29
CA GLU A 123 10.69 -5.27 -4.60
C GLU A 123 9.61 -4.23 -4.27
N SER A 124 9.52 -3.87 -2.98
CA SER A 124 8.60 -2.84 -2.49
C SER A 124 9.38 -1.75 -1.79
N ILE A 125 9.23 -0.53 -2.26
CA ILE A 125 9.82 0.68 -1.67
C ILE A 125 8.69 1.51 -1.10
N ILE A 126 8.73 1.72 0.20
CA ILE A 126 7.71 2.46 0.94
C ILE A 126 8.38 3.66 1.60
N SER A 127 7.81 4.86 1.38
CA SER A 127 8.35 6.07 2.01
C SER A 127 7.27 6.82 2.79
N TYR A 128 7.69 7.40 3.91
CA TYR A 128 6.87 8.20 4.80
C TYR A 128 7.56 9.55 4.99
N THR A 129 6.96 10.61 4.50
CA THR A 129 7.45 11.98 4.70
C THR A 129 6.57 12.68 5.73
N ARG A 130 7.21 13.31 6.70
CA ARG A 130 6.54 14.05 7.77
C ARG A 130 6.83 15.55 7.70
N ASP A 131 5.96 16.34 8.31
CA ASP A 131 6.23 17.75 8.58
C ASP A 131 7.05 17.96 9.87
N ASN A 132 7.26 19.22 10.24
CA ASN A 132 8.01 19.57 11.44
C ASN A 132 7.27 19.21 12.75
N ASP A 133 5.97 18.95 12.70
CA ASP A 133 5.16 18.48 13.83
C ASP A 133 5.08 16.94 13.86
N ASN A 134 5.89 16.25 13.06
CA ASN A 134 5.92 14.81 12.86
C ASN A 134 4.64 14.22 12.25
N ARG A 135 3.76 15.00 11.63
CA ARG A 135 2.56 14.48 10.97
C ARG A 135 2.92 13.96 9.58
N LEU A 136 2.36 12.81 9.20
CA LEU A 136 2.53 12.26 7.87
C LEU A 136 1.93 13.21 6.83
N ILE A 137 2.75 13.75 5.93
CA ILE A 137 2.32 14.61 4.82
C ILE A 137 2.36 13.89 3.48
N GLN A 138 3.17 12.83 3.36
CA GLN A 138 3.17 12.02 2.15
C GLN A 138 3.51 10.56 2.48
N TYR A 139 2.80 9.66 1.86
CA TYR A 139 3.08 8.24 1.83
C TYR A 139 3.23 7.79 0.39
N THR A 140 4.29 7.04 0.09
CA THR A 140 4.47 6.41 -1.23
C THR A 140 4.71 4.93 -1.08
N LYS A 141 4.18 4.13 -1.99
CA LYS A 141 4.46 2.71 -2.11
C LYS A 141 4.64 2.37 -3.57
N ASN A 142 5.83 1.93 -3.93
CA ASN A 142 6.16 1.42 -5.25
C ASN A 142 6.48 -0.06 -5.12
N SER A 143 5.83 -0.88 -5.91
CA SER A 143 6.09 -2.32 -5.95
C SER A 143 6.33 -2.77 -7.37
N SER A 144 7.38 -3.53 -7.58
CA SER A 144 7.74 -4.15 -8.85
C SER A 144 7.85 -5.66 -8.69
N THR A 145 7.48 -6.42 -9.72
CA THR A 145 7.65 -7.87 -9.73
C THR A 145 8.80 -8.26 -10.66
N ALA A 146 9.72 -9.12 -10.17
CA ALA A 146 10.90 -9.55 -10.93
C ALA A 146 10.56 -10.45 -12.13
N THR A 147 9.37 -11.06 -12.18
CA THR A 147 9.04 -12.16 -13.11
C THR A 147 8.20 -11.77 -14.32
N ARG A 148 7.71 -10.54 -14.42
CA ARG A 148 6.97 -10.03 -15.60
C ARG A 148 7.29 -8.57 -15.83
N ALA A 149 7.43 -8.20 -17.10
CA ALA A 149 7.39 -6.80 -17.58
C ALA A 149 6.02 -6.14 -17.36
N ALA A 150 5.38 -6.41 -16.24
CA ALA A 150 4.02 -6.00 -15.96
C ALA A 150 3.89 -5.44 -14.54
N ALA A 151 3.35 -4.25 -14.51
CA ALA A 151 2.78 -3.59 -13.36
C ALA A 151 3.75 -3.21 -12.22
N ASN A 152 4.56 -2.19 -12.47
CA ASN A 152 4.96 -1.31 -11.40
C ASN A 152 3.69 -0.68 -10.84
N THR A 153 3.28 -1.06 -9.65
CA THR A 153 2.19 -0.38 -8.96
C THR A 153 2.78 0.76 -8.16
N SER A 154 2.28 1.96 -8.40
CA SER A 154 2.65 3.16 -7.64
C SER A 154 1.42 3.70 -6.93
N LEU A 155 1.56 3.93 -5.64
CA LEU A 155 0.56 4.58 -4.81
C LEU A 155 1.20 5.77 -4.12
N ILE A 156 0.63 6.97 -4.30
CA ILE A 156 1.04 8.16 -3.57
C ILE A 156 -0.19 8.69 -2.84
N LYS A 157 -0.02 9.01 -1.56
CA LYS A 157 -1.04 9.68 -0.75
C LYS A 157 -0.43 10.95 -0.16
N ASP A 158 -0.99 12.10 -0.52
CA ASP A 158 -0.61 13.41 0.03
C ASP A 158 -1.66 13.85 1.05
N PHE A 159 -1.22 14.31 2.21
CA PHE A 159 -2.04 14.71 3.34
C PHE A 159 -1.84 16.20 3.62
N GLU A 160 -2.91 16.96 3.61
CA GLU A 160 -2.91 18.37 3.97
C GLU A 160 -3.63 18.56 5.31
N TYR A 161 -3.12 19.44 6.14
CA TYR A 161 -3.67 19.75 7.46
C TYR A 161 -4.13 21.21 7.54
N ASP A 162 -5.19 21.45 8.29
CA ASP A 162 -5.66 22.81 8.56
C ASP A 162 -4.80 23.50 9.64
N LYS A 163 -5.07 24.79 9.89
CA LYS A 163 -4.36 25.60 10.89
C LYS A 163 -4.49 25.06 12.32
N LYS A 164 -5.45 24.17 12.58
CA LYS A 164 -5.64 23.50 13.89
C LYS A 164 -4.95 22.13 13.94
N GLY A 165 -4.22 21.75 12.88
CA GLY A 165 -3.53 20.45 12.77
C GLY A 165 -4.46 19.28 12.46
N ARG A 166 -5.70 19.52 12.03
CA ARG A 166 -6.65 18.48 11.64
C ARG A 166 -6.48 18.16 10.15
N LEU A 167 -6.68 16.92 9.76
CA LEU A 167 -6.61 16.48 8.37
C LEU A 167 -7.60 17.25 7.49
N ALA A 168 -7.11 18.08 6.58
CA ALA A 168 -7.94 18.92 5.71
C ALA A 168 -8.24 18.25 4.38
N SER A 169 -7.27 17.57 3.77
CA SER A 169 -7.50 16.80 2.56
C SER A 169 -6.53 15.64 2.41
N VAL A 170 -6.93 14.66 1.61
CA VAL A 170 -6.07 13.58 1.12
C VAL A 170 -6.18 13.50 -0.39
N THR A 171 -5.05 13.51 -1.07
CA THR A 171 -4.96 13.22 -2.50
C THR A 171 -4.34 11.85 -2.69
N ILE A 172 -5.01 10.97 -3.40
CA ILE A 172 -4.53 9.63 -3.73
C ILE A 172 -4.21 9.60 -5.22
N THR A 173 -3.00 9.22 -5.54
CA THR A 173 -2.52 9.08 -6.92
C THR A 173 -2.12 7.63 -7.17
N THR A 174 -2.76 7.01 -8.15
CA THR A 174 -2.44 5.70 -8.72
C THR A 174 -2.32 5.87 -10.24
N ASP A 175 -3.04 5.11 -11.03
CA ASP A 175 -3.31 5.33 -12.46
C ASP A 175 -4.30 6.52 -12.68
N HIS A 176 -4.96 6.95 -11.65
CA HIS A 176 -5.86 8.10 -11.59
C HIS A 176 -5.62 8.88 -10.28
N VAL A 177 -6.20 10.08 -10.21
CA VAL A 177 -6.08 10.96 -9.04
C VAL A 177 -7.44 11.16 -8.41
N GLU A 178 -7.52 10.91 -7.09
CA GLU A 178 -8.69 11.17 -6.26
C GLU A 178 -8.34 12.15 -5.15
N LYS A 179 -9.20 13.12 -4.88
CA LYS A 179 -9.03 14.07 -3.76
C LYS A 179 -10.23 14.02 -2.82
N TYR A 180 -9.93 13.76 -1.56
CA TYR A 180 -10.89 13.79 -0.45
C TYR A 180 -10.67 15.04 0.36
N VAL A 181 -11.72 15.83 0.59
CA VAL A 181 -11.66 17.06 1.40
C VAL A 181 -12.51 16.88 2.64
N MET A 182 -11.90 17.11 3.81
CA MET A 182 -12.56 17.00 5.11
C MET A 182 -13.25 18.33 5.45
N LYS A 183 -14.50 18.26 5.87
CA LYS A 183 -15.24 19.41 6.40
C LYS A 183 -15.55 19.18 7.85
N TYR A 184 -15.14 20.12 8.69
CA TYR A 184 -15.43 20.10 10.13
C TYR A 184 -16.58 21.09 10.38
N GLY A 185 -17.54 20.68 11.21
CA GLY A 185 -18.57 21.63 11.69
C GLY A 185 -17.92 22.72 12.56
N ASP A 186 -18.48 23.92 12.51
CA ASP A 186 -18.03 25.00 13.40
C ASP A 186 -18.37 24.65 14.84
N GLU A 187 -17.37 24.59 15.71
CA GLU A 187 -17.52 24.33 17.16
C GLU A 187 -18.19 25.48 17.93
N ALA A 188 -18.68 26.51 17.24
CA ALA A 188 -18.98 27.81 17.85
C ALA A 188 -20.44 28.01 18.28
N THR A 189 -21.32 27.06 18.14
CA THR A 189 -22.69 27.23 18.65
C THR A 189 -23.11 26.01 19.45
N GLY A 190 -23.40 26.21 20.72
CA GLY A 190 -24.01 25.21 21.64
C GLY A 190 -25.39 24.73 21.19
N ILE A 191 -25.65 24.65 19.93
CA ILE A 191 -26.79 24.00 19.28
C ILE A 191 -26.29 22.64 18.84
N ASN A 192 -26.95 21.57 19.24
CA ASN A 192 -26.68 20.21 18.80
C ASN A 192 -26.34 20.24 17.31
N PRO A 193 -25.21 19.66 16.89
CA PRO A 193 -24.87 19.63 15.49
C PRO A 193 -26.04 18.94 14.78
N VAL A 194 -26.75 19.67 13.96
CA VAL A 194 -27.50 19.05 12.86
C VAL A 194 -26.40 18.30 12.12
N VAL A 195 -26.44 16.99 12.22
CA VAL A 195 -25.55 16.11 11.45
C VAL A 195 -25.79 16.51 10.02
N ALA A 196 -24.93 17.40 9.49
CA ALA A 196 -24.90 17.65 8.05
C ALA A 196 -24.65 16.26 7.47
N ALA A 197 -25.64 15.76 6.77
CA ALA A 197 -25.53 14.48 6.10
C ALA A 197 -24.17 14.50 5.37
N PRO A 198 -23.38 13.44 5.49
CA PRO A 198 -22.10 13.35 4.78
C PRO A 198 -22.37 13.80 3.37
N VAL A 199 -21.53 14.68 2.82
CA VAL A 199 -21.58 14.98 1.40
C VAL A 199 -21.25 13.63 0.77
N SER A 200 -22.32 12.90 0.44
CA SER A 200 -22.25 11.56 -0.11
C SER A 200 -21.29 11.66 -1.29
N ALA A 201 -20.28 10.84 -1.27
CA ALA A 201 -19.48 10.63 -2.46
C ALA A 201 -20.47 10.24 -3.54
N ILE A 202 -20.58 11.06 -4.60
CA ILE A 202 -21.48 10.75 -5.68
C ILE A 202 -20.93 9.51 -6.34
N HIS A 203 -21.58 8.37 -6.10
CA HIS A 203 -21.20 7.11 -6.72
C HIS A 203 -21.91 7.01 -8.08
N ILE A 204 -21.10 7.00 -9.16
CA ILE A 204 -21.65 6.85 -10.52
C ILE A 204 -21.44 5.43 -10.98
N SER A 205 -22.53 4.75 -11.33
CA SER A 205 -22.54 3.43 -11.93
C SER A 205 -23.18 3.47 -13.31
N VAL A 206 -22.77 2.57 -14.20
CA VAL A 206 -23.30 2.43 -15.54
C VAL A 206 -23.72 0.99 -15.78
N SER A 207 -24.95 0.80 -16.19
CA SER A 207 -25.48 -0.51 -16.62
C SER A 207 -26.05 -0.37 -18.03
N GLY A 208 -25.34 -0.88 -19.02
CA GLY A 208 -25.65 -0.61 -20.42
C GLY A 208 -25.57 0.88 -20.71
N LYS A 209 -26.68 1.50 -21.15
CA LYS A 209 -26.76 2.95 -21.40
C LYS A 209 -27.32 3.74 -20.21
N MET A 210 -27.74 3.09 -19.15
CA MET A 210 -28.28 3.75 -17.96
C MET A 210 -27.15 4.15 -17.02
N ILE A 211 -27.09 5.43 -16.67
CA ILE A 211 -26.16 6.05 -15.75
C ILE A 211 -26.93 6.36 -14.47
N THR A 212 -26.44 5.86 -13.34
CA THR A 212 -26.99 6.14 -12.01
C THR A 212 -25.95 6.87 -11.18
N ALA A 213 -26.31 8.00 -10.57
CA ALA A 213 -25.46 8.80 -9.69
C ALA A 213 -26.10 8.87 -8.30
N GLU A 214 -25.75 7.90 -7.44
CA GLU A 214 -26.28 7.84 -6.07
C GLU A 214 -25.82 9.05 -5.26
N GLY A 215 -26.73 9.65 -4.49
CA GLY A 215 -26.47 10.85 -3.69
C GLY A 215 -26.47 12.17 -4.46
N CYS A 216 -26.80 12.15 -5.76
CA CYS A 216 -26.89 13.32 -6.63
C CYS A 216 -28.34 13.84 -6.73
N LYS A 217 -28.49 15.17 -6.68
CA LYS A 217 -29.77 15.86 -6.87
C LYS A 217 -30.03 16.29 -8.33
N GLN A 218 -28.95 16.56 -9.05
CA GLN A 218 -29.01 16.98 -10.46
C GLN A 218 -27.97 16.25 -11.28
N LEU A 219 -28.43 15.61 -12.35
CA LEU A 219 -27.58 14.86 -13.26
C LEU A 219 -27.73 15.40 -14.67
N ALA A 220 -26.65 15.70 -15.37
CA ALA A 220 -26.67 16.11 -16.75
C ALA A 220 -25.58 15.39 -17.56
N LEU A 221 -25.91 15.10 -18.83
CA LEU A 221 -25.02 14.43 -19.77
C LEU A 221 -24.68 15.39 -20.91
N TYR A 222 -23.37 15.44 -21.23
CA TYR A 222 -22.83 16.26 -22.30
C TYR A 222 -21.99 15.42 -23.25
N SER A 223 -21.97 15.78 -24.52
CA SER A 223 -20.96 15.31 -25.46
C SER A 223 -19.63 15.97 -25.23
N LEU A 224 -18.54 15.44 -25.84
CA LEU A 224 -17.20 15.97 -25.68
C LEU A 224 -17.04 17.42 -26.19
N ASP A 225 -17.85 17.84 -27.16
CA ASP A 225 -17.89 19.20 -27.68
C ASP A 225 -18.74 20.16 -26.80
N GLY A 226 -19.21 19.68 -25.64
CA GLY A 226 -19.91 20.48 -24.63
C GLY A 226 -21.42 20.64 -24.87
N LYS A 227 -22.00 19.97 -25.88
CA LYS A 227 -23.46 20.02 -26.13
C LYS A 227 -24.18 19.19 -25.06
N LYS A 228 -25.17 19.78 -24.40
CA LYS A 228 -26.02 19.09 -23.44
C LYS A 228 -26.92 18.09 -24.15
N LEU A 229 -26.84 16.82 -23.81
CA LEU A 229 -27.58 15.73 -24.43
C LEU A 229 -28.82 15.35 -23.63
N ALA A 230 -28.71 15.35 -22.30
CA ALA A 230 -29.81 15.03 -21.41
C ALA A 230 -29.59 15.66 -20.02
N ALA A 231 -30.67 15.81 -19.25
CA ALA A 231 -30.63 16.20 -17.84
C ALA A 231 -31.77 15.54 -17.08
N SER A 232 -31.51 15.25 -15.80
CA SER A 232 -32.46 14.64 -14.89
C SER A 232 -32.37 15.31 -13.51
N GLN A 233 -33.50 15.49 -12.86
CA GLN A 233 -33.56 15.83 -11.42
C GLN A 233 -33.62 14.59 -10.55
N ASN A 234 -33.52 13.41 -11.15
CA ASN A 234 -33.40 12.12 -10.50
C ASN A 234 -31.94 11.64 -10.62
N ALA A 235 -31.56 10.70 -9.77
CA ALA A 235 -30.22 10.10 -9.75
C ALA A 235 -29.89 9.27 -11.01
N THR A 236 -30.75 9.20 -12.02
CA THR A 236 -30.57 8.37 -13.22
C THR A 236 -30.78 9.14 -14.50
N ILE A 237 -30.00 8.79 -15.52
CA ILE A 237 -30.10 9.35 -16.88
C ILE A 237 -29.69 8.27 -17.90
N MET A 238 -30.33 8.30 -19.09
CA MET A 238 -30.00 7.37 -20.17
C MET A 238 -29.12 8.04 -21.22
N ALA A 239 -28.00 7.43 -21.57
CA ALA A 239 -27.19 7.88 -22.68
C ALA A 239 -27.86 7.56 -24.03
N PRO A 240 -27.85 8.47 -24.99
CA PRO A 240 -28.51 8.24 -26.31
C PRO A 240 -27.79 7.15 -27.11
N THR A 241 -26.49 7.07 -26.99
CA THR A 241 -25.64 6.11 -27.71
C THR A 241 -24.54 5.56 -26.78
N THR A 242 -23.78 4.58 -27.23
CA THR A 242 -22.49 4.24 -26.67
C THR A 242 -21.46 5.28 -27.06
N GLY A 243 -20.42 5.49 -26.29
CA GLY A 243 -19.37 6.47 -26.56
C GLY A 243 -18.80 7.13 -25.33
N VAL A 244 -18.07 8.23 -25.52
CA VAL A 244 -17.44 9.01 -24.45
C VAL A 244 -18.27 10.25 -24.16
N PHE A 245 -18.61 10.45 -22.90
CA PHE A 245 -19.46 11.55 -22.44
C PHE A 245 -18.86 12.27 -21.24
N ILE A 246 -19.34 13.49 -21.01
CA ILE A 246 -19.08 14.24 -19.77
C ILE A 246 -20.36 14.20 -18.94
N ILE A 247 -20.29 13.61 -17.76
CA ILE A 247 -21.38 13.59 -16.79
C ILE A 247 -21.16 14.74 -15.81
N VAL A 248 -22.19 15.50 -15.55
CA VAL A 248 -22.20 16.56 -14.53
C VAL A 248 -23.21 16.17 -13.46
N ALA A 249 -22.70 15.83 -12.27
CA ALA A 249 -23.49 15.43 -11.11
C ALA A 249 -23.29 16.47 -10.00
N ASP A 250 -24.35 17.20 -9.66
CA ASP A 250 -24.30 18.32 -8.69
C ASP A 250 -23.11 19.28 -8.92
N GLY A 251 -22.83 19.62 -10.19
CA GLY A 251 -21.75 20.50 -10.60
C GLY A 251 -20.37 19.85 -10.78
N LYS A 252 -20.19 18.60 -10.36
CA LYS A 252 -18.94 17.83 -10.61
C LYS A 252 -18.95 17.26 -12.02
N LYS A 253 -17.84 17.42 -12.75
CA LYS A 253 -17.68 16.94 -14.13
C LYS A 253 -16.85 15.65 -14.12
N ILE A 254 -17.36 14.61 -14.74
CA ILE A 254 -16.68 13.30 -14.83
C ILE A 254 -16.75 12.85 -16.29
N LYS A 255 -15.60 12.49 -16.87
CA LYS A 255 -15.52 11.87 -18.19
C LYS A 255 -15.73 10.37 -18.07
N MET A 256 -16.63 9.80 -18.87
CA MET A 256 -16.98 8.38 -18.78
C MET A 256 -17.14 7.76 -20.17
N VAL A 257 -16.77 6.49 -20.28
CA VAL A 257 -16.97 5.66 -21.47
C VAL A 257 -18.19 4.75 -21.23
N ILE A 258 -19.19 4.84 -22.09
CA ILE A 258 -20.39 4.00 -22.07
C ILE A 258 -20.26 2.99 -23.21
N ARG A 259 -20.25 1.73 -22.87
CA ARG A 259 -20.08 0.60 -23.80
C ARG A 259 -21.40 -0.12 -24.06
#